data_c217b75ad20315ee48f02cb556e78916
#
_entry.id   c217b75ad20315ee48f02cb556e78916
#
_cell.length_a   1.000
_cell.length_b   1.000
_cell.length_c   1.000
_cell.angle_alpha   90.00
_cell.angle_beta   90.00
_cell.angle_gamma   90.00
#
_symmetry.space_group_name_H-M   'P 1'
#
loop_
_entity.id
_entity.type
_entity.pdbx_description
1 polymer ?
#
loop_
_entity_poly.entity_id
_entity_poly.type
_entity_poly.pdbx_seq_one_letter_code
_entity_poly.pdbx_strand_id
1 'polypeptide(L)'
;MNNQSAISLIEDCKSDLERISLIIEVLGSTNRAIPFLTKYSIIKVCGTLEQCFKIIISDYSTNQQNQQIKNYINITFRESSINPNLVNIYKSLSKFDTNWKNNFKQNINTNINKVRILDSIKSLNNARNEFAHGGNPQTTFNDVESYFVDAKTIIEYIDASVT
;
A
#
# COMPACT_ATOMS: atom_id res chain seq x y z
N MET A 1 -13.29 -0.90 -7.23
CA MET A 1 -11.93 -0.77 -7.80
C MET A 1 -11.92 -1.33 -9.21
N ASN A 2 -11.28 -0.63 -10.17
CA ASN A 2 -11.33 -0.97 -11.61
C ASN A 2 -10.06 -1.70 -12.09
N ASN A 3 -8.90 -1.43 -11.47
CA ASN A 3 -7.63 -2.05 -11.88
C ASN A 3 -7.52 -3.49 -11.39
N GLN A 4 -7.59 -4.46 -12.31
CA GLN A 4 -7.59 -5.90 -12.02
C GLN A 4 -6.26 -6.38 -11.43
N SER A 5 -5.13 -5.83 -11.86
CA SER A 5 -3.82 -6.18 -11.32
C SER A 5 -3.68 -5.77 -9.85
N ALA A 6 -4.21 -4.59 -9.50
CA ALA A 6 -4.23 -4.13 -8.12
C ALA A 6 -5.18 -4.98 -7.24
N ILE A 7 -6.35 -5.40 -7.78
CA ILE A 7 -7.26 -6.32 -7.09
C ILE A 7 -6.54 -7.62 -6.76
N SER A 8 -5.87 -8.25 -7.74
CA SER A 8 -5.12 -9.50 -7.51
C SER A 8 -4.06 -9.36 -6.42
N LEU A 9 -3.28 -8.27 -6.43
CA LEU A 9 -2.26 -8.03 -5.40
C LEU A 9 -2.86 -7.87 -3.99
N ILE A 10 -4.02 -7.25 -3.87
CA ILE A 10 -4.72 -7.11 -2.60
C ILE A 10 -5.22 -8.47 -2.11
N GLU A 11 -5.83 -9.29 -2.97
CA GLU A 11 -6.31 -10.62 -2.60
C GLU A 11 -5.16 -11.56 -2.23
N ASP A 12 -4.03 -11.49 -2.93
CA ASP A 12 -2.82 -12.24 -2.57
C ASP A 12 -2.29 -11.82 -1.19
N CYS A 13 -2.24 -10.52 -0.92
CA CYS A 13 -1.83 -10.01 0.39
C CYS A 13 -2.77 -10.46 1.50
N LYS A 14 -4.08 -10.37 1.27
CA LYS A 14 -5.11 -10.83 2.20
C LYS A 14 -4.95 -12.32 2.52
N SER A 15 -4.79 -13.16 1.49
CA SER A 15 -4.57 -14.60 1.66
C SER A 15 -3.32 -14.92 2.49
N ASP A 16 -2.22 -14.18 2.28
CA ASP A 16 -1.00 -14.34 3.09
C ASP A 16 -1.23 -13.95 4.55
N LEU A 17 -1.94 -12.85 4.83
CA LEU A 17 -2.27 -12.43 6.20
C LEU A 17 -3.18 -13.45 6.89
N GLU A 18 -4.19 -13.99 6.22
CA GLU A 18 -5.08 -15.05 6.74
C GLU A 18 -4.29 -16.32 7.10
N ARG A 19 -3.35 -16.74 6.25
CA ARG A 19 -2.47 -17.89 6.55
C ARG A 19 -1.58 -17.63 7.77
N ILE A 20 -1.05 -16.41 7.90
CA ILE A 20 -0.23 -16.02 9.04
C ILE A 20 -1.08 -16.00 10.31
N SER A 21 -2.31 -15.49 10.26
CA SER A 21 -3.25 -15.50 11.39
C SER A 21 -3.47 -16.91 11.91
N LEU A 22 -3.75 -17.88 11.02
CA LEU A 22 -3.91 -19.29 11.37
C LEU A 22 -2.64 -19.88 12.01
N ILE A 23 -1.46 -19.54 11.50
CA ILE A 23 -0.19 -20.00 12.09
C ILE A 23 -0.02 -19.41 13.49
N ILE A 24 -0.34 -18.14 13.72
CA ILE A 24 -0.25 -17.49 15.04
C ILE A 24 -1.22 -18.14 16.04
N GLU A 25 -2.44 -18.45 15.61
CA GLU A 25 -3.42 -19.18 16.44
C GLU A 25 -2.88 -20.54 16.91
N VAL A 26 -2.27 -21.31 16.01
CA VAL A 26 -1.70 -22.63 16.32
C VAL A 26 -0.47 -22.51 17.24
N LEU A 27 0.40 -21.53 17.00
CA LEU A 27 1.63 -21.34 17.78
C LEU A 27 1.38 -20.77 19.19
N GLY A 28 0.29 -20.05 19.38
CA GLY A 28 0.00 -19.27 20.59
C GLY A 28 0.76 -17.95 20.67
N SER A 29 0.15 -16.95 21.31
CA SER A 29 0.58 -15.54 21.32
C SER A 29 2.00 -15.27 21.88
N THR A 30 2.58 -16.19 22.62
CA THR A 30 3.91 -16.05 23.24
C THR A 30 5.03 -16.71 22.44
N ASN A 31 4.73 -17.31 21.29
CA ASN A 31 5.73 -18.01 20.49
C ASN A 31 6.76 -17.04 19.90
N ARG A 32 8.04 -17.43 19.95
CA ARG A 32 9.17 -16.60 19.46
C ARG A 32 9.16 -16.36 17.95
N ALA A 33 8.39 -17.12 17.18
CA ALA A 33 8.24 -16.91 15.74
C ALA A 33 7.33 -15.72 15.39
N ILE A 34 6.42 -15.31 16.28
CA ILE A 34 5.42 -14.26 16.00
C ILE A 34 6.04 -12.92 15.60
N PRO A 35 7.09 -12.41 16.26
CA PRO A 35 7.72 -11.17 15.82
C PRO A 35 8.25 -11.23 14.38
N PHE A 36 8.72 -12.38 13.91
CA PHE A 36 9.18 -12.54 12.52
C PHE A 36 8.02 -12.56 11.53
N LEU A 37 6.93 -13.25 11.87
CA LEU A 37 5.70 -13.25 11.06
C LEU A 37 5.10 -11.85 10.96
N THR A 38 5.07 -11.10 12.07
CA THR A 38 4.61 -9.70 12.08
C THR A 38 5.48 -8.81 11.20
N LYS A 39 6.80 -8.94 11.27
CA LYS A 39 7.75 -8.19 10.43
C LYS A 39 7.55 -8.50 8.94
N TYR A 40 7.39 -9.77 8.59
CA TYR A 40 7.04 -10.17 7.22
C TYR A 40 5.75 -9.51 6.77
N SER A 41 4.71 -9.54 7.60
CA SER A 41 3.40 -8.95 7.30
C SER A 41 3.49 -7.44 7.06
N ILE A 42 4.28 -6.71 7.86
CA ILE A 42 4.55 -5.27 7.66
C ILE A 42 5.13 -5.03 6.26
N ILE A 43 6.17 -5.79 5.88
CA ILE A 43 6.80 -5.65 4.56
C ILE A 43 5.83 -6.01 3.44
N LYS A 44 5.03 -7.08 3.61
CA LYS A 44 4.05 -7.51 2.61
C LYS A 44 2.98 -6.44 2.38
N VAL A 45 2.38 -5.88 3.43
CA VAL A 45 1.34 -4.83 3.30
C VAL A 45 1.92 -3.55 2.69
N CYS A 46 3.09 -3.09 3.15
CA CYS A 46 3.78 -1.94 2.54
C CYS A 46 4.09 -2.16 1.06
N GLY A 47 4.63 -3.32 0.71
CA GLY A 47 4.94 -3.68 -0.67
C GLY A 47 3.69 -3.73 -1.54
N THR A 48 2.60 -4.29 -1.04
CA THR A 48 1.32 -4.32 -1.75
C THR A 48 0.79 -2.91 -2.01
N LEU A 49 0.81 -2.02 -1.01
CA LEU A 49 0.41 -0.62 -1.18
C LEU A 49 1.29 0.09 -2.23
N GLU A 50 2.62 -0.11 -2.16
CA GLU A 50 3.55 0.46 -3.14
C GLU A 50 3.27 -0.03 -4.55
N GLN A 51 3.13 -1.34 -4.75
CA GLN A 51 2.88 -1.92 -6.06
C GLN A 51 1.53 -1.49 -6.62
N CYS A 52 0.47 -1.51 -5.81
CA CYS A 52 -0.87 -1.14 -6.26
C CYS A 52 -0.92 0.31 -6.76
N PHE A 53 -0.40 1.28 -6.00
CA PHE A 53 -0.50 2.67 -6.46
C PHE A 53 0.32 2.92 -7.73
N LYS A 54 1.49 2.28 -7.87
CA LYS A 54 2.31 2.38 -9.07
C LYS A 54 1.63 1.74 -10.28
N ILE A 55 1.03 0.56 -10.11
CA ILE A 55 0.31 -0.15 -11.17
C ILE A 55 -0.90 0.66 -11.65
N ILE A 56 -1.74 1.14 -10.73
CA ILE A 56 -2.94 1.92 -11.07
C ILE A 56 -2.57 3.16 -11.92
N ILE A 57 -1.60 3.94 -11.44
CA ILE A 57 -1.15 5.15 -12.15
C ILE A 57 -0.52 4.79 -13.49
N SER A 58 0.35 3.78 -13.54
CA SER A 58 1.05 3.38 -14.78
C SER A 58 0.09 2.83 -15.81
N ASP A 59 -0.79 1.91 -15.44
CA ASP A 59 -1.71 1.26 -16.38
C ASP A 59 -2.64 2.28 -17.02
N TYR A 60 -3.18 3.22 -16.24
CA TYR A 60 -3.99 4.30 -16.79
C TYR A 60 -3.17 5.21 -17.71
N SER A 61 -1.98 5.65 -17.26
CA SER A 61 -1.13 6.59 -18.01
C SER A 61 -0.54 6.00 -19.28
N THR A 62 -0.41 4.68 -19.37
CA THR A 62 0.10 3.99 -20.55
C THR A 62 -1.00 3.53 -21.52
N ASN A 63 -2.26 3.67 -21.13
CA ASN A 63 -3.37 3.30 -21.98
C ASN A 63 -3.34 4.13 -23.28
N GLN A 64 -3.41 3.46 -24.44
CA GLN A 64 -3.39 4.07 -25.77
C GLN A 64 -2.13 4.91 -26.11
N GLN A 65 -1.05 4.81 -25.33
CA GLN A 65 0.21 5.50 -25.59
C GLN A 65 1.11 4.68 -26.54
N ASN A 66 2.05 5.38 -27.19
CA ASN A 66 3.09 4.73 -28.00
C ASN A 66 4.10 3.99 -27.09
N GLN A 67 4.88 3.09 -27.70
CA GLN A 67 5.80 2.21 -26.98
C GLN A 67 6.89 2.99 -26.21
N GLN A 68 7.36 4.12 -26.74
CA GLN A 68 8.39 4.94 -26.10
C GLN A 68 7.88 5.53 -24.78
N ILE A 69 6.66 6.05 -24.74
CA ILE A 69 6.04 6.57 -23.52
C ILE A 69 5.78 5.45 -22.51
N LYS A 70 5.29 4.28 -22.98
CA LYS A 70 5.11 3.11 -22.11
C LYS A 70 6.42 2.69 -21.44
N ASN A 71 7.49 2.58 -22.20
CA ASN A 71 8.81 2.24 -21.68
C ASN A 71 9.31 3.28 -20.68
N TYR A 72 9.15 4.56 -20.98
CA TYR A 72 9.56 5.63 -20.06
C TYR A 72 8.82 5.55 -18.74
N ILE A 73 7.48 5.42 -18.73
CA ILE A 73 6.68 5.32 -17.51
C ILE A 73 7.04 4.05 -16.73
N ASN A 74 7.22 2.92 -17.39
CA ASN A 74 7.60 1.68 -16.72
C ASN A 74 8.95 1.81 -16.02
N ILE A 75 9.97 2.26 -16.69
CA ILE A 75 11.33 2.36 -16.13
C ILE A 75 11.40 3.44 -15.04
N THR A 76 10.82 4.62 -15.28
CA THR A 76 11.00 5.77 -14.38
C THR A 76 10.03 5.80 -13.21
N PHE A 77 8.90 5.12 -13.30
CA PHE A 77 7.88 5.13 -12.26
C PHE A 77 7.48 3.74 -11.77
N ARG A 78 7.02 2.83 -12.64
CA ARG A 78 6.49 1.52 -12.24
C ARG A 78 7.56 0.65 -11.56
N GLU A 79 8.78 0.61 -12.09
CA GLU A 79 9.91 -0.18 -11.58
C GLU A 79 10.72 0.55 -10.50
N SER A 80 10.49 1.85 -10.30
CA SER A 80 11.19 2.63 -9.28
C SER A 80 10.79 2.22 -7.86
N SER A 81 11.69 2.40 -6.89
CA SER A 81 11.38 2.21 -5.47
C SER A 81 10.82 3.52 -4.90
N ILE A 82 9.56 3.48 -4.47
CA ILE A 82 8.88 4.66 -3.90
C ILE A 82 8.21 4.23 -2.59
N ASN A 83 8.73 4.71 -1.46
CA ASN A 83 8.07 4.47 -0.18
C ASN A 83 6.60 4.93 -0.25
N PRO A 84 5.61 4.07 0.06
CA PRO A 84 4.19 4.35 -0.13
C PRO A 84 3.58 5.22 0.99
N ASN A 85 4.33 6.20 1.48
CA ASN A 85 3.76 7.20 2.39
C ASN A 85 2.89 8.20 1.61
N LEU A 86 1.98 8.85 2.33
CA LEU A 86 1.01 9.77 1.72
C LEU A 86 1.66 10.92 0.95
N VAL A 87 2.80 11.44 1.42
CA VAL A 87 3.53 12.52 0.74
C VAL A 87 3.98 12.07 -0.65
N ASN A 88 4.52 10.86 -0.76
CA ASN A 88 4.98 10.30 -2.02
C ASN A 88 3.80 9.95 -2.95
N ILE A 89 2.69 9.42 -2.40
CA ILE A 89 1.46 9.19 -3.17
C ILE A 89 0.93 10.51 -3.74
N TYR A 90 0.79 11.56 -2.92
CA TYR A 90 0.39 12.89 -3.39
C TYR A 90 1.32 13.47 -4.46
N LYS A 91 2.64 13.33 -4.27
CA LYS A 91 3.64 13.78 -5.25
C LYS A 91 3.53 13.00 -6.55
N SER A 92 3.34 11.67 -6.48
CA SER A 92 3.20 10.82 -7.65
C SER A 92 1.96 11.19 -8.45
N LEU A 93 0.79 11.26 -7.81
CA LEU A 93 -0.44 11.68 -8.47
C LEU A 93 -0.27 13.06 -9.13
N SER A 94 0.30 14.03 -8.41
CA SER A 94 0.50 15.39 -8.94
C SER A 94 1.48 15.50 -10.10
N LYS A 95 2.43 14.55 -10.23
CA LYS A 95 3.36 14.50 -11.36
C LYS A 95 2.69 14.06 -12.68
N PHE A 96 1.65 13.25 -12.57
CA PHE A 96 0.87 12.81 -13.72
C PHE A 96 -0.29 13.77 -14.00
N ASP A 97 -1.11 14.05 -12.97
CA ASP A 97 -2.23 14.98 -13.08
C ASP A 97 -2.56 15.62 -11.72
N THR A 98 -2.65 16.96 -11.70
CA THR A 98 -3.02 17.70 -10.49
C THR A 98 -4.47 17.40 -10.05
N ASN A 99 -5.37 17.09 -11.00
CA ASN A 99 -6.76 16.73 -10.67
C ASN A 99 -6.81 15.40 -9.92
N TRP A 100 -6.00 14.40 -10.33
CA TRP A 100 -5.92 13.12 -9.60
C TRP A 100 -5.53 13.31 -8.14
N LYS A 101 -4.52 14.15 -7.89
CA LYS A 101 -4.13 14.51 -6.53
C LYS A 101 -5.29 15.18 -5.77
N ASN A 102 -6.02 16.11 -6.39
CA ASN A 102 -7.12 16.83 -5.76
C ASN A 102 -8.29 15.89 -5.46
N ASN A 103 -8.67 15.01 -6.40
CA ASN A 103 -9.70 14.00 -6.22
C ASN A 103 -9.33 13.04 -5.07
N PHE A 104 -8.10 12.54 -5.05
CA PHE A 104 -7.60 11.69 -3.97
C PHE A 104 -7.66 12.39 -2.60
N LYS A 105 -7.25 13.66 -2.54
CA LYS A 105 -7.35 14.46 -1.32
C LYS A 105 -8.80 14.64 -0.87
N GLN A 106 -9.72 14.85 -1.81
CA GLN A 106 -11.15 14.99 -1.52
C GLN A 106 -11.70 13.66 -0.97
N ASN A 107 -11.40 12.52 -1.61
CA ASN A 107 -11.85 11.20 -1.15
C ASN A 107 -11.40 10.90 0.29
N ILE A 108 -10.15 11.23 0.63
CA ILE A 108 -9.67 11.11 2.00
C ILE A 108 -10.40 12.06 2.94
N ASN A 109 -10.59 13.32 2.55
CA ASN A 109 -11.16 14.35 3.43
C ASN A 109 -12.63 14.10 3.76
N THR A 110 -13.38 13.46 2.89
CA THR A 110 -14.79 13.11 3.08
C THR A 110 -15.01 11.83 3.90
N ASN A 111 -13.96 11.05 4.13
CA ASN A 111 -14.09 9.82 4.91
C ASN A 111 -14.19 10.12 6.42
N ILE A 112 -15.21 9.57 7.08
CA ILE A 112 -15.43 9.71 8.52
C ILE A 112 -14.27 9.16 9.36
N ASN A 113 -13.56 8.14 8.85
CA ASN A 113 -12.43 7.49 9.49
C ASN A 113 -11.07 8.07 9.05
N LYS A 114 -11.05 9.28 8.45
CA LYS A 114 -9.85 9.90 7.89
C LYS A 114 -8.66 9.84 8.84
N VAL A 115 -8.82 10.25 10.09
CA VAL A 115 -7.72 10.31 11.06
C VAL A 115 -7.11 8.93 11.25
N ARG A 116 -7.94 7.91 11.51
CA ARG A 116 -7.50 6.53 11.67
C ARG A 116 -6.73 6.02 10.44
N ILE A 117 -7.27 6.24 9.23
CA ILE A 117 -6.64 5.81 7.97
C ILE A 117 -5.25 6.44 7.82
N LEU A 118 -5.14 7.76 8.06
CA LEU A 118 -3.87 8.47 7.93
C LEU A 118 -2.83 7.98 8.95
N ASP A 119 -3.25 7.76 10.20
CA ASP A 119 -2.40 7.25 11.26
C ASP A 119 -1.96 5.80 11.00
N SER A 120 -2.83 4.94 10.48
CA SER A 120 -2.50 3.58 10.07
C SER A 120 -1.41 3.55 8.99
N ILE A 121 -1.55 4.35 7.93
CA ILE A 121 -0.55 4.42 6.85
C ILE A 121 0.78 4.97 7.37
N LYS A 122 0.75 5.98 8.23
CA LYS A 122 1.95 6.52 8.87
C LYS A 122 2.65 5.47 9.75
N SER A 123 1.89 4.78 10.59
CA SER A 123 2.40 3.75 11.51
C SER A 123 2.99 2.56 10.74
N LEU A 124 2.30 2.08 9.70
CA LEU A 124 2.78 1.02 8.81
C LEU A 124 4.13 1.39 8.17
N ASN A 125 4.24 2.60 7.60
CA ASN A 125 5.48 3.07 6.98
C ASN A 125 6.62 3.24 8.00
N ASN A 126 6.32 3.73 9.21
CA ASN A 126 7.30 3.87 10.27
C ASN A 126 7.82 2.49 10.73
N ALA A 127 6.93 1.52 10.95
CA ALA A 127 7.30 0.16 11.34
C ALA A 127 8.17 -0.52 10.26
N ARG A 128 7.82 -0.35 8.97
CA ARG A 128 8.63 -0.85 7.84
C ARG A 128 10.01 -0.21 7.81
N ASN A 129 10.09 1.12 8.00
CA ASN A 129 11.36 1.84 7.98
C ASN A 129 12.24 1.45 9.17
N GLU A 130 11.67 1.38 10.37
CA GLU A 130 12.39 0.93 11.58
C GLU A 130 12.98 -0.47 11.36
N PHE A 131 12.17 -1.41 10.85
CA PHE A 131 12.66 -2.76 10.54
C PHE A 131 13.76 -2.75 9.46
N ALA A 132 13.61 -1.99 8.39
CA ALA A 132 14.59 -1.89 7.30
C ALA A 132 15.95 -1.33 7.77
N HIS A 133 15.97 -0.52 8.84
CA HIS A 133 17.18 0.00 9.48
C HIS A 133 17.67 -0.85 10.67
N GLY A 134 17.21 -2.10 10.79
CA GLY A 134 17.64 -3.05 11.81
C GLY A 134 16.98 -2.86 13.17
N GLY A 135 15.97 -2.00 13.27
CA GLY A 135 15.17 -1.81 14.49
C GLY A 135 14.16 -2.93 14.74
N ASN A 136 13.46 -2.81 15.84
CA ASN A 136 12.46 -3.80 16.28
C ASN A 136 11.11 -3.11 16.54
N PRO A 137 10.28 -2.89 15.50
CA PRO A 137 9.00 -2.21 15.64
C PRO A 137 8.11 -2.93 16.67
N GLN A 138 7.42 -2.15 17.49
CA GLN A 138 6.51 -2.65 18.52
C GLN A 138 5.10 -2.95 17.96
N THR A 139 4.94 -2.92 16.66
CA THR A 139 3.70 -3.21 15.95
C THR A 139 3.32 -4.68 16.15
N THR A 140 2.08 -4.94 16.53
CA THR A 140 1.53 -6.30 16.64
C THR A 140 0.98 -6.78 15.30
N PHE A 141 0.71 -8.10 15.19
CA PHE A 141 0.07 -8.63 13.98
C PHE A 141 -1.35 -8.06 13.78
N ASN A 142 -2.13 -7.89 14.85
CA ASN A 142 -3.47 -7.29 14.79
C ASN A 142 -3.42 -5.82 14.29
N ASP A 143 -2.36 -5.08 14.65
CA ASP A 143 -2.15 -3.74 14.10
C ASP A 143 -1.94 -3.80 12.58
N VAL A 144 -1.14 -4.78 12.11
CA VAL A 144 -0.88 -4.95 10.67
C VAL A 144 -2.14 -5.31 9.90
N GLU A 145 -3.01 -6.17 10.44
CA GLU A 145 -4.31 -6.46 9.84
C GLU A 145 -5.18 -5.19 9.72
N SER A 146 -5.20 -4.37 10.78
CA SER A 146 -5.90 -3.10 10.76
C SER A 146 -5.31 -2.12 9.73
N TYR A 147 -3.98 -2.05 9.64
CA TYR A 147 -3.30 -1.23 8.64
C TYR A 147 -3.56 -1.70 7.21
N PHE A 148 -3.70 -3.01 6.99
CA PHE A 148 -4.06 -3.57 5.69
C PHE A 148 -5.44 -3.10 5.22
N VAL A 149 -6.44 -3.10 6.12
CA VAL A 149 -7.79 -2.59 5.81
C VAL A 149 -7.74 -1.13 5.38
N ASP A 150 -6.97 -0.31 6.10
CA ASP A 150 -6.82 1.11 5.78
C ASP A 150 -5.98 1.34 4.52
N ALA A 151 -4.94 0.52 4.28
CA ALA A 151 -4.17 0.55 3.05
C ALA A 151 -5.02 0.21 1.82
N LYS A 152 -5.91 -0.79 1.93
CA LYS A 152 -6.89 -1.11 0.89
C LYS A 152 -7.77 0.09 0.57
N THR A 153 -8.28 0.80 1.58
CA THR A 153 -9.07 2.02 1.38
C THR A 153 -8.28 3.11 0.63
N ILE A 154 -7.00 3.29 0.94
CA ILE A 154 -6.12 4.22 0.21
C ILE A 154 -5.98 3.80 -1.25
N ILE A 155 -5.77 2.50 -1.53
CA ILE A 155 -5.67 1.99 -2.91
C ILE A 155 -6.98 2.23 -3.68
N GLU A 156 -8.13 1.98 -3.07
CA GLU A 156 -9.44 2.24 -3.66
C GLU A 156 -9.63 3.73 -4.01
N TYR A 157 -9.16 4.64 -3.16
CA TYR A 157 -9.19 6.07 -3.43
C TYR A 157 -8.25 6.50 -4.55
N ILE A 158 -7.08 5.88 -4.66
CA ILE A 158 -6.18 6.12 -5.80
C ILE A 158 -6.85 5.68 -7.10
N ASP A 159 -7.41 4.46 -7.13
CA ASP A 159 -8.08 3.91 -8.32
C ASP A 159 -9.29 4.77 -8.75
N ALA A 160 -10.07 5.27 -7.79
CA ALA A 160 -11.19 6.17 -8.06
C ALA A 160 -10.77 7.59 -8.49
N SER A 161 -9.52 7.96 -8.26
CA SER A 161 -9.03 9.32 -8.55
C SER A 161 -8.32 9.43 -9.89
N VAL A 162 -7.87 8.31 -10.42
CA VAL A 162 -7.15 8.17 -11.69
C VAL A 162 -8.19 7.93 -12.80
N THR A 163 -8.71 9.02 -13.38
CA THR A 163 -9.76 9.01 -14.42
C THR A 163 -9.47 10.07 -15.48
#